data_e096b8651104a28d3b948220ea8ef91d
#
_entry.id   e096b8651104a28d3b948220ea8ef91d
#
_cell.length_a   1.000
_cell.length_b   1.000
_cell.length_c   1.000
_cell.angle_alpha   90.00
_cell.angle_beta   90.00
_cell.angle_gamma   90.00
#
_symmetry.space_group_name_H-M   'P 1'
#
loop_
_entity.id
_entity.type
_entity.pdbx_description
1 polymer ?
#
loop_
_entity_poly.entity_id
_entity_poly.type
_entity_poly.pdbx_seq_one_letter_code
_entity_poly.pdbx_strand_id
1 'polypeptide(L)'
;RDMEGSRGLGDVYKRQCKDREIMRNDPHKLVEGCLIGGYAIRACAAFIYIRGEFYNEAQKLQTAIDEAYDAGLIGKNACGSGYDFDVVLHRGAGAYICGEETALLESLEGKKGQPRLKPPFPAAAGLYGCPSTVNNVESIAVVPTILRRGPEWFAGLGREKNVGTKLFCISGHVNNPCNVEEEMGIPLKDLIEKHAGGVVGGWDNLLAVIPGGSSVRCIPKSICDDILMDFDSLMSVKSGLGTAAVIVMNRQTDIIKAIARLSYFYKHESCGQCTPCREGTGWMWRVMERLVSGEAEIEEIDALEKVTKQIEGHTICALGDAAAWPIQGLLAHFRDEVEDRIRSRKGRLTELQAAE
;
A
#
# COMPACT_ATOMS: atom_id res chain seq x y z
N ARG A 1 -15.97 -22.32 6.92
CA ARG A 1 -16.95 -22.18 5.80
C ARG A 1 -17.40 -20.74 5.55
N ASP A 2 -16.92 -19.75 6.29
CA ASP A 2 -17.30 -18.33 6.15
C ASP A 2 -16.20 -17.43 5.57
N MET A 3 -15.45 -17.95 4.62
CA MET A 3 -14.32 -17.23 4.01
C MET A 3 -14.57 -16.67 2.61
N GLU A 4 -15.77 -16.79 2.05
CA GLU A 4 -16.01 -16.31 0.68
C GLU A 4 -16.18 -14.80 0.56
N GLY A 5 -16.74 -14.12 1.56
CA GLY A 5 -16.83 -12.64 1.56
C GLY A 5 -15.53 -11.90 1.90
N SER A 6 -14.54 -12.57 2.48
CA SER A 6 -13.26 -11.95 2.88
C SER A 6 -12.12 -12.14 1.88
N ARG A 7 -12.29 -12.96 0.84
CA ARG A 7 -11.23 -13.22 -0.15
C ARG A 7 -10.82 -11.98 -0.94
N GLY A 8 -11.76 -11.07 -1.22
CA GLY A 8 -11.46 -9.83 -1.95
C GLY A 8 -10.60 -8.84 -1.17
N LEU A 9 -10.85 -8.66 0.11
CA LEU A 9 -10.10 -7.71 0.95
C LEU A 9 -8.71 -8.24 1.33
N GLY A 10 -8.57 -9.53 1.63
CA GLY A 10 -7.28 -10.13 2.03
C GLY A 10 -6.22 -10.12 0.94
N ASP A 11 -6.61 -10.28 -0.33
CA ASP A 11 -5.70 -10.27 -1.47
C ASP A 11 -5.25 -8.85 -1.85
N VAL A 12 -6.11 -7.85 -1.64
CA VAL A 12 -5.81 -6.44 -1.93
C VAL A 12 -4.76 -5.88 -0.95
N TYR A 13 -4.75 -6.31 0.29
CA TYR A 13 -3.82 -5.80 1.31
C TYR A 13 -2.39 -6.29 1.15
N LYS A 14 -2.19 -7.49 0.60
CA LYS A 14 -0.88 -8.14 0.50
C LYS A 14 -0.23 -8.02 -0.86
N ARG A 15 -0.93 -7.51 -1.88
CA ARG A 15 -0.45 -7.50 -3.26
C ARG A 15 -0.41 -6.07 -3.80
N GLN A 16 0.78 -5.55 -4.01
CA GLN A 16 0.98 -4.35 -4.83
C GLN A 16 0.70 -4.74 -6.29
N CYS A 17 -0.59 -4.75 -6.66
CA CYS A 17 -1.02 -5.19 -7.98
C CYS A 17 -0.36 -4.39 -9.11
N LYS A 18 -0.11 -3.09 -8.89
CA LYS A 18 0.54 -2.22 -9.86
C LYS A 18 1.95 -2.69 -10.25
N ASP A 19 2.79 -3.02 -9.28
CA ASP A 19 4.17 -3.47 -9.53
C ASP A 19 4.17 -4.85 -10.19
N ARG A 20 3.23 -5.71 -9.81
CA ARG A 20 3.03 -7.01 -10.42
C ARG A 20 2.69 -6.91 -11.90
N GLU A 21 1.81 -5.98 -12.29
CA GLU A 21 1.43 -5.77 -13.69
C GLU A 21 2.62 -5.34 -14.54
N ILE A 22 3.49 -4.47 -14.02
CA ILE A 22 4.73 -4.07 -14.71
C ILE A 22 5.63 -5.28 -14.95
N MET A 23 5.94 -6.04 -13.89
CA MET A 23 6.82 -7.21 -14.00
C MET A 23 6.24 -8.33 -14.83
N ARG A 24 4.91 -8.45 -14.91
CA ARG A 24 4.21 -9.46 -15.72
C ARG A 24 4.20 -9.14 -17.20
N ASN A 25 4.02 -7.87 -17.56
CA ASN A 25 3.74 -7.45 -18.92
C ASN A 25 4.94 -6.80 -19.62
N ASP A 26 5.82 -6.11 -18.89
CA ASP A 26 7.00 -5.43 -19.45
C ASP A 26 8.21 -5.47 -18.50
N PRO A 27 8.73 -6.68 -18.19
CA PRO A 27 9.86 -6.83 -17.28
C PRO A 27 11.16 -6.22 -17.82
N HIS A 28 11.37 -6.21 -19.16
CA HIS A 28 12.56 -5.62 -19.79
C HIS A 28 12.65 -4.12 -19.55
N LYS A 29 11.52 -3.43 -19.54
CA LYS A 29 11.47 -2.00 -19.25
C LYS A 29 11.95 -1.67 -17.82
N LEU A 30 11.69 -2.57 -16.87
CA LEU A 30 12.23 -2.44 -15.51
C LEU A 30 13.75 -2.62 -15.51
N VAL A 31 14.27 -3.63 -16.23
CA VAL A 31 15.74 -3.87 -16.35
C VAL A 31 16.42 -2.67 -17.01
N GLU A 32 15.85 -2.13 -18.11
CA GLU A 32 16.33 -0.92 -18.77
C GLU A 32 16.36 0.27 -17.80
N GLY A 33 15.28 0.47 -17.03
CA GLY A 33 15.19 1.52 -16.02
C GLY A 33 16.24 1.39 -14.91
N CYS A 34 16.55 0.16 -14.48
CA CYS A 34 17.61 -0.11 -13.53
C CYS A 34 18.98 0.28 -14.08
N LEU A 35 19.29 -0.09 -15.34
CA LEU A 35 20.55 0.28 -15.98
C LEU A 35 20.71 1.80 -16.11
N ILE A 36 19.66 2.49 -16.58
CA ILE A 36 19.66 3.94 -16.73
C ILE A 36 19.86 4.64 -15.38
N GLY A 37 19.09 4.25 -14.37
CA GLY A 37 19.20 4.80 -13.02
C GLY A 37 20.57 4.52 -12.40
N GLY A 38 21.05 3.28 -12.53
CA GLY A 38 22.36 2.86 -12.08
C GLY A 38 23.50 3.65 -12.73
N TYR A 39 23.44 3.84 -14.05
CA TYR A 39 24.43 4.65 -14.78
C TYR A 39 24.44 6.11 -14.28
N ALA A 40 23.27 6.70 -14.07
CA ALA A 40 23.15 8.08 -13.62
C ALA A 40 23.81 8.33 -12.25
N ILE A 41 23.69 7.36 -11.31
CA ILE A 41 24.26 7.46 -9.96
C ILE A 41 25.62 6.75 -9.81
N ARG A 42 26.16 6.21 -10.88
CA ARG A 42 27.43 5.45 -10.88
C ARG A 42 27.40 4.18 -10.03
N ALA A 43 26.24 3.52 -9.94
CA ALA A 43 26.11 2.26 -9.26
C ALA A 43 26.60 1.10 -10.14
N CYS A 44 27.23 0.08 -9.57
CA CYS A 44 27.69 -1.11 -10.29
C CYS A 44 26.67 -2.25 -10.34
N ALA A 45 25.58 -2.17 -9.55
CA ALA A 45 24.55 -3.20 -9.53
C ALA A 45 23.19 -2.66 -9.08
N ALA A 46 22.13 -3.31 -9.55
CA ALA A 46 20.76 -3.17 -9.04
C ALA A 46 20.29 -4.51 -8.46
N PHE A 47 19.69 -4.45 -7.28
CA PHE A 47 19.01 -5.58 -6.64
C PHE A 47 17.50 -5.36 -6.72
N ILE A 48 16.80 -6.18 -7.49
CA ILE A 48 15.35 -6.14 -7.56
C ILE A 48 14.79 -7.08 -6.50
N TYR A 49 14.28 -6.53 -5.40
CA TYR A 49 13.66 -7.30 -4.34
C TYR A 49 12.19 -7.52 -4.66
N ILE A 50 11.82 -8.77 -4.96
CA ILE A 50 10.45 -9.16 -5.28
C ILE A 50 9.83 -9.96 -4.14
N ARG A 51 8.53 -9.77 -3.91
CA ARG A 51 7.78 -10.51 -2.90
C ARG A 51 7.79 -12.02 -3.16
N GLY A 52 7.86 -12.80 -2.09
CA GLY A 52 7.87 -14.27 -2.17
C GLY A 52 6.65 -14.87 -2.88
N GLU A 53 5.50 -14.20 -2.77
CA GLU A 53 4.24 -14.59 -3.38
C GLU A 53 4.19 -14.41 -4.91
N PHE A 54 5.05 -13.55 -5.47
CA PHE A 54 5.09 -13.25 -6.90
C PHE A 54 6.02 -14.21 -7.66
N TYR A 55 5.77 -15.50 -7.53
CA TYR A 55 6.62 -16.54 -8.12
C TYR A 55 6.68 -16.47 -9.65
N ASN A 56 5.53 -16.36 -10.31
CA ASN A 56 5.45 -16.31 -11.78
C ASN A 56 6.08 -15.03 -12.33
N GLU A 57 5.87 -13.91 -11.65
CA GLU A 57 6.46 -12.63 -12.01
C GLU A 57 7.98 -12.65 -11.81
N ALA A 58 8.45 -13.30 -10.74
CA ALA A 58 9.89 -13.50 -10.52
C ALA A 58 10.53 -14.32 -11.64
N GLN A 59 9.88 -15.38 -12.11
CA GLN A 59 10.39 -16.18 -13.23
C GLN A 59 10.45 -15.37 -14.53
N LYS A 60 9.40 -14.61 -14.86
CA LYS A 60 9.38 -13.72 -16.04
C LYS A 60 10.49 -12.66 -15.97
N LEU A 61 10.65 -12.05 -14.80
CA LEU A 61 11.68 -11.04 -14.61
C LEU A 61 13.09 -11.64 -14.71
N GLN A 62 13.30 -12.85 -14.15
CA GLN A 62 14.57 -13.55 -14.30
C GLN A 62 14.89 -13.85 -15.77
N THR A 63 13.89 -14.33 -16.54
CA THR A 63 14.06 -14.54 -18.00
C THR A 63 14.47 -13.23 -18.70
N ALA A 64 13.83 -12.11 -18.38
CA ALA A 64 14.19 -10.83 -18.99
C ALA A 64 15.61 -10.35 -18.59
N ILE A 65 16.04 -10.65 -17.38
CA ILE A 65 17.42 -10.39 -16.93
C ILE A 65 18.40 -11.25 -17.71
N ASP A 66 18.14 -12.57 -17.84
CA ASP A 66 19.01 -13.49 -18.57
C ASP A 66 19.12 -13.09 -20.05
N GLU A 67 18.01 -12.76 -20.69
CA GLU A 67 17.99 -12.25 -22.08
C GLU A 67 18.79 -10.94 -22.23
N ALA A 68 18.75 -10.05 -21.23
CA ALA A 68 19.52 -8.81 -21.24
C ALA A 68 21.04 -9.07 -21.09
N TYR A 69 21.44 -10.08 -20.30
CA TYR A 69 22.83 -10.53 -20.24
C TYR A 69 23.29 -11.14 -21.56
N ASP A 70 22.50 -12.04 -22.14
CA ASP A 70 22.83 -12.72 -23.41
C ASP A 70 22.96 -11.72 -24.57
N ALA A 71 22.17 -10.66 -24.55
CA ALA A 71 22.23 -9.57 -25.53
C ALA A 71 23.35 -8.54 -25.25
N GLY A 72 24.12 -8.70 -24.16
CA GLY A 72 25.18 -7.76 -23.78
C GLY A 72 24.68 -6.37 -23.35
N LEU A 73 23.42 -6.27 -22.95
CA LEU A 73 22.81 -5.01 -22.49
C LEU A 73 23.18 -4.69 -21.04
N ILE A 74 23.44 -5.72 -20.23
CA ILE A 74 23.91 -5.60 -18.85
C ILE A 74 25.11 -6.54 -18.65
N GLY A 75 25.73 -6.53 -17.47
CA GLY A 75 26.95 -7.26 -17.17
C GLY A 75 28.20 -6.45 -17.49
N LYS A 76 29.26 -7.13 -17.93
CA LYS A 76 30.51 -6.47 -18.33
C LYS A 76 30.35 -5.70 -19.64
N ASN A 77 30.86 -4.48 -19.65
CA ASN A 77 30.80 -3.62 -20.83
C ASN A 77 29.36 -3.44 -21.34
N ALA A 78 28.42 -3.18 -20.44
CA ALA A 78 27.00 -3.05 -20.74
C ALA A 78 26.73 -2.12 -21.95
N CYS A 79 25.98 -2.60 -22.92
CA CYS A 79 25.71 -1.91 -24.18
C CYS A 79 26.97 -1.47 -24.97
N GLY A 80 28.11 -2.08 -24.74
CA GLY A 80 29.39 -1.68 -25.37
C GLY A 80 29.95 -0.35 -24.87
N SER A 81 29.49 0.15 -23.73
CA SER A 81 29.81 1.49 -23.20
C SER A 81 31.07 1.57 -22.35
N GLY A 82 31.70 0.44 -22.03
CA GLY A 82 32.80 0.35 -21.05
C GLY A 82 32.34 0.40 -19.59
N TYR A 83 31.05 0.44 -19.34
CA TYR A 83 30.46 0.43 -17.99
C TYR A 83 29.98 -0.97 -17.61
N ASP A 84 30.36 -1.43 -16.42
CA ASP A 84 29.94 -2.73 -15.89
C ASP A 84 28.72 -2.50 -14.98
N PHE A 85 27.64 -3.25 -15.22
CA PHE A 85 26.42 -3.15 -14.43
C PHE A 85 25.68 -4.48 -14.32
N ASP A 86 25.48 -4.95 -13.11
CA ASP A 86 24.76 -6.18 -12.84
C ASP A 86 23.33 -5.93 -12.35
N VAL A 87 22.41 -6.82 -12.72
CA VAL A 87 21.05 -6.85 -12.21
C VAL A 87 20.79 -8.20 -11.55
N VAL A 88 20.44 -8.15 -10.26
CA VAL A 88 20.19 -9.34 -9.44
C VAL A 88 18.76 -9.37 -8.96
N LEU A 89 18.06 -10.48 -9.20
CA LEU A 89 16.74 -10.71 -8.65
C LEU A 89 16.86 -11.41 -7.30
N HIS A 90 16.30 -10.79 -6.25
CA HIS A 90 16.20 -11.39 -4.92
C HIS A 90 14.74 -11.62 -4.55
N ARG A 91 14.37 -12.87 -4.27
CA ARG A 91 13.01 -13.22 -3.88
C ARG A 91 12.88 -13.27 -2.37
N GLY A 92 12.01 -12.41 -1.82
CA GLY A 92 11.68 -12.39 -0.39
C GLY A 92 10.82 -13.57 0.05
N ALA A 93 10.52 -13.65 1.33
CA ALA A 93 9.78 -14.73 1.97
C ALA A 93 8.35 -14.31 2.43
N GLY A 94 7.78 -13.22 1.91
CA GLY A 94 6.40 -12.82 2.16
C GLY A 94 6.18 -11.87 3.34
N ALA A 95 7.23 -11.40 4.02
CA ALA A 95 7.09 -10.42 5.09
C ALA A 95 6.76 -9.01 4.51
N TYR A 96 5.61 -8.45 4.92
CA TYR A 96 5.17 -7.11 4.48
C TYR A 96 6.17 -6.02 4.85
N ILE A 97 6.78 -6.12 6.05
CA ILE A 97 7.73 -5.13 6.53
C ILE A 97 8.98 -4.98 5.63
N CYS A 98 9.34 -6.01 4.87
CA CYS A 98 10.46 -5.92 3.91
C CYS A 98 10.15 -5.01 2.70
N GLY A 99 8.96 -4.41 2.62
CA GLY A 99 8.65 -3.28 1.75
C GLY A 99 9.16 -1.94 2.28
N GLU A 100 9.53 -1.85 3.57
CA GLU A 100 10.24 -0.69 4.12
C GLU A 100 11.70 -0.74 3.67
N GLU A 101 12.26 0.41 3.25
CA GLU A 101 13.56 0.45 2.55
C GLU A 101 14.71 -0.19 3.35
N THR A 102 14.79 0.05 4.64
CA THR A 102 15.89 -0.48 5.47
C THR A 102 15.66 -1.90 5.93
N ALA A 103 14.40 -2.32 6.11
CA ALA A 103 14.06 -3.72 6.35
C ALA A 103 14.32 -4.59 5.10
N LEU A 104 14.13 -4.03 3.91
CA LEU A 104 14.52 -4.66 2.64
C LEU A 104 16.02 -4.88 2.60
N LEU A 105 16.83 -3.88 2.97
CA LEU A 105 18.31 -4.01 3.03
C LEU A 105 18.74 -5.07 4.04
N GLU A 106 18.18 -5.10 5.25
CA GLU A 106 18.45 -6.15 6.24
C GLU A 106 18.12 -7.54 5.70
N SER A 107 17.01 -7.70 4.99
CA SER A 107 16.62 -8.95 4.36
C SER A 107 17.59 -9.37 3.25
N LEU A 108 18.05 -8.44 2.40
CA LEU A 108 19.08 -8.71 1.37
C LEU A 108 20.41 -9.16 1.98
N GLU A 109 20.75 -8.62 3.15
CA GLU A 109 21.95 -9.01 3.91
C GLU A 109 21.81 -10.36 4.64
N GLY A 110 20.66 -11.05 4.48
CA GLY A 110 20.39 -12.34 5.13
C GLY A 110 20.01 -12.23 6.60
N LYS A 111 19.69 -11.04 7.07
CA LYS A 111 19.26 -10.76 8.44
C LYS A 111 17.73 -10.75 8.56
N LYS A 112 17.23 -10.67 9.79
CA LYS A 112 15.81 -10.45 10.03
C LYS A 112 15.41 -9.09 9.43
N GLY A 113 14.33 -9.07 8.65
CA GLY A 113 13.79 -7.86 8.02
C GLY A 113 13.21 -6.90 9.04
N GLN A 114 14.06 -6.18 9.73
CA GLN A 114 13.72 -5.13 10.71
C GLN A 114 14.28 -3.80 10.25
N PRO A 115 13.48 -2.71 10.26
CA PRO A 115 13.96 -1.38 9.88
C PRO A 115 15.15 -0.92 10.71
N ARG A 116 16.07 -0.19 10.07
CA ARG A 116 17.21 0.47 10.73
C ARG A 116 16.78 1.82 11.30
N LEU A 117 17.46 2.25 12.35
CA LEU A 117 17.36 3.64 12.82
C LEU A 117 18.00 4.58 11.79
N LYS A 118 17.40 5.72 11.58
CA LYS A 118 17.91 6.79 10.72
C LYS A 118 18.20 8.05 11.60
N PRO A 119 19.34 8.72 11.44
CA PRO A 119 20.49 8.43 10.60
C PRO A 119 21.33 7.21 11.07
N PRO A 120 22.14 6.56 10.21
CA PRO A 120 22.40 6.94 8.81
C PRO A 120 21.28 6.55 7.86
N PHE A 121 21.11 7.36 6.81
CA PHE A 121 20.20 7.02 5.69
C PHE A 121 20.88 6.07 4.71
N PRO A 122 20.14 5.26 3.93
CA PRO A 122 20.70 4.33 2.96
C PRO A 122 21.66 4.97 1.94
N ALA A 123 21.42 6.22 1.57
CA ALA A 123 22.32 6.97 0.69
C ALA A 123 23.73 7.17 1.26
N ALA A 124 23.88 7.11 2.58
CA ALA A 124 25.19 7.17 3.26
C ALA A 124 25.71 5.78 3.63
N ALA A 125 24.84 4.88 4.09
CA ALA A 125 25.20 3.52 4.52
C ALA A 125 24.00 2.56 4.29
N GLY A 126 23.92 2.00 3.10
CA GLY A 126 22.86 1.08 2.66
C GLY A 126 23.27 -0.38 2.69
N LEU A 127 23.13 -1.07 1.55
CA LEU A 127 23.40 -2.50 1.40
C LEU A 127 24.89 -2.80 1.64
N TYR A 128 25.17 -3.68 2.60
CA TYR A 128 26.53 -4.01 3.05
C TYR A 128 27.38 -2.79 3.42
N GLY A 129 26.74 -1.73 3.91
CA GLY A 129 27.41 -0.46 4.25
C GLY A 129 27.73 0.45 3.06
N CYS A 130 27.42 0.04 1.84
CA CYS A 130 27.62 0.83 0.64
C CYS A 130 26.50 1.87 0.46
N PRO A 131 26.78 3.07 -0.11
CA PRO A 131 25.74 4.00 -0.50
C PRO A 131 24.71 3.33 -1.41
N SER A 132 23.43 3.43 -1.04
CA SER A 132 22.35 2.75 -1.76
C SER A 132 21.13 3.66 -1.88
N THR A 133 20.40 3.55 -2.99
CA THR A 133 19.08 4.15 -3.15
C THR A 133 18.05 3.05 -3.30
N VAL A 134 16.89 3.22 -2.68
CA VAL A 134 15.77 2.29 -2.77
C VAL A 134 14.61 3.00 -3.48
N ASN A 135 14.14 2.41 -4.57
CA ASN A 135 13.08 2.97 -5.40
C ASN A 135 11.99 1.95 -5.68
N ASN A 136 10.76 2.43 -5.85
CA ASN A 136 9.66 1.56 -6.26
C ASN A 136 9.79 1.15 -7.74
N VAL A 137 9.31 -0.05 -8.06
CA VAL A 137 9.30 -0.62 -9.42
C VAL A 137 8.64 0.32 -10.43
N GLU A 138 7.50 0.91 -10.09
CA GLU A 138 6.78 1.84 -10.98
C GLU A 138 7.64 3.08 -11.31
N SER A 139 8.34 3.63 -10.32
CA SER A 139 9.22 4.79 -10.52
C SER A 139 10.39 4.48 -11.47
N ILE A 140 10.98 3.28 -11.35
CA ILE A 140 12.09 2.87 -12.22
C ILE A 140 11.59 2.51 -13.61
N ALA A 141 10.45 1.81 -13.72
CA ALA A 141 9.93 1.37 -15.01
C ALA A 141 9.46 2.51 -15.92
N VAL A 142 9.11 3.69 -15.39
CA VAL A 142 8.71 4.83 -16.22
C VAL A 142 9.91 5.58 -16.82
N VAL A 143 11.11 5.48 -16.23
CA VAL A 143 12.31 6.22 -16.64
C VAL A 143 12.65 6.06 -18.11
N PRO A 144 12.68 4.86 -18.71
CA PRO A 144 12.98 4.71 -20.14
C PRO A 144 11.98 5.46 -21.04
N THR A 145 10.71 5.48 -20.64
CA THR A 145 9.67 6.19 -21.40
C THR A 145 9.86 7.71 -21.32
N ILE A 146 10.20 8.23 -20.15
CA ILE A 146 10.47 9.66 -19.95
C ILE A 146 11.66 10.10 -20.83
N LEU A 147 12.74 9.32 -20.84
CA LEU A 147 13.91 9.64 -21.67
C LEU A 147 13.63 9.60 -23.17
N ARG A 148 12.76 8.67 -23.62
CA ARG A 148 12.37 8.57 -25.04
C ARG A 148 11.42 9.68 -25.48
N ARG A 149 10.50 10.13 -24.61
CA ARG A 149 9.45 11.11 -24.95
C ARG A 149 9.77 12.54 -24.52
N GLY A 150 10.75 12.69 -23.64
CA GLY A 150 11.13 13.98 -23.05
C GLY A 150 10.44 14.27 -21.71
N PRO A 151 11.08 15.07 -20.84
CA PRO A 151 10.55 15.43 -19.54
C PRO A 151 9.28 16.28 -19.64
N GLU A 152 9.15 17.12 -20.67
CA GLU A 152 7.99 17.97 -20.91
C GLU A 152 6.72 17.16 -21.17
N TRP A 153 6.87 16.02 -21.87
CA TRP A 153 5.76 15.10 -22.07
C TRP A 153 5.22 14.59 -20.73
N PHE A 154 6.11 14.13 -19.85
CA PHE A 154 5.69 13.57 -18.54
C PHE A 154 5.16 14.67 -17.61
N ALA A 155 5.78 15.84 -17.62
CA ALA A 155 5.34 16.99 -16.84
C ALA A 155 3.99 17.57 -17.34
N GLY A 156 3.63 17.32 -18.60
CA GLY A 156 2.35 17.72 -19.17
C GLY A 156 1.18 16.80 -18.83
N LEU A 157 1.44 15.64 -18.21
CA LEU A 157 0.41 14.71 -17.72
C LEU A 157 0.07 15.04 -16.27
N GLY A 158 -1.22 15.02 -15.94
CA GLY A 158 -1.69 15.27 -14.58
C GLY A 158 -1.86 16.76 -14.25
N ARG A 159 -1.52 17.13 -13.02
CA ARG A 159 -1.71 18.49 -12.50
C ARG A 159 -0.40 19.08 -12.01
N GLU A 160 -0.33 20.40 -11.92
CA GLU A 160 0.81 21.10 -11.32
C GLU A 160 1.16 20.51 -9.95
N LYS A 161 2.44 20.19 -9.71
CA LYS A 161 3.00 19.49 -8.54
C LYS A 161 2.56 18.02 -8.35
N ASN A 162 1.62 17.54 -9.15
CA ASN A 162 1.15 16.16 -9.17
C ASN A 162 1.14 15.65 -10.62
N VAL A 163 2.33 15.60 -11.22
CA VAL A 163 2.50 15.27 -12.63
C VAL A 163 2.72 13.78 -12.87
N GLY A 164 2.51 13.37 -14.11
CA GLY A 164 2.75 12.00 -14.58
C GLY A 164 1.53 11.10 -14.52
N THR A 165 1.78 9.82 -14.74
CA THR A 165 0.78 8.76 -14.69
C THR A 165 0.92 7.93 -13.43
N LYS A 166 -0.14 7.22 -13.07
CA LYS A 166 -0.19 6.29 -11.95
C LYS A 166 -0.96 5.03 -12.30
N LEU A 167 -0.48 3.87 -11.87
CA LEU A 167 -1.24 2.63 -11.93
C LEU A 167 -2.19 2.56 -10.72
N PHE A 168 -3.48 2.66 -10.99
CA PHE A 168 -4.56 2.50 -10.01
C PHE A 168 -5.05 1.06 -10.00
N CYS A 169 -5.20 0.49 -8.80
CA CYS A 169 -5.71 -0.86 -8.61
C CYS A 169 -7.08 -0.75 -7.92
N ILE A 170 -8.16 -0.88 -8.69
CA ILE A 170 -9.52 -0.67 -8.21
C ILE A 170 -10.15 -2.01 -7.83
N SER A 171 -10.67 -2.09 -6.61
CA SER A 171 -11.24 -3.32 -6.05
C SER A 171 -12.34 -3.04 -5.02
N GLY A 172 -12.87 -4.10 -4.40
CA GLY A 172 -13.98 -4.02 -3.47
C GLY A 172 -15.32 -4.12 -4.20
N HIS A 173 -16.31 -3.35 -3.79
CA HIS A 173 -17.66 -3.40 -4.35
C HIS A 173 -17.82 -2.57 -5.63
N VAL A 174 -17.07 -2.94 -6.65
CA VAL A 174 -17.17 -2.42 -8.02
C VAL A 174 -17.60 -3.51 -8.98
N ASN A 175 -18.20 -3.15 -10.11
CA ASN A 175 -18.72 -4.13 -11.07
C ASN A 175 -17.59 -4.89 -11.77
N ASN A 176 -16.46 -4.23 -12.09
CA ASN A 176 -15.32 -4.80 -12.79
C ASN A 176 -14.00 -4.40 -12.10
N PRO A 177 -13.52 -5.14 -11.09
CA PRO A 177 -12.21 -4.86 -10.49
C PRO A 177 -11.09 -4.90 -11.54
N CYS A 178 -10.23 -3.88 -11.57
CA CYS A 178 -9.22 -3.73 -12.60
C CYS A 178 -7.97 -3.00 -12.12
N ASN A 179 -6.89 -3.13 -12.89
CA ASN A 179 -5.72 -2.28 -12.83
C ASN A 179 -5.71 -1.38 -14.07
N VAL A 180 -5.52 -0.08 -13.90
CA VAL A 180 -5.56 0.90 -14.97
C VAL A 180 -4.49 1.96 -14.77
N GLU A 181 -3.84 2.40 -15.86
CA GLU A 181 -2.96 3.55 -15.86
C GLU A 181 -3.76 4.80 -16.25
N GLU A 182 -3.68 5.83 -15.42
CA GLU A 182 -4.32 7.11 -15.65
C GLU A 182 -3.43 8.26 -15.20
N GLU A 183 -3.74 9.46 -15.64
CA GLU A 183 -3.07 10.67 -15.19
C GLU A 183 -3.36 10.97 -13.73
N MET A 184 -2.36 11.53 -13.05
CA MET A 184 -2.51 12.02 -11.69
C MET A 184 -3.56 13.14 -11.64
N GLY A 185 -4.44 13.08 -10.63
CA GLY A 185 -5.51 14.06 -10.47
C GLY A 185 -6.82 13.72 -11.19
N ILE A 186 -6.96 12.49 -11.74
CA ILE A 186 -8.28 12.01 -12.18
C ILE A 186 -9.29 12.06 -11.03
N PRO A 187 -10.55 12.53 -11.24
CA PRO A 187 -11.57 12.45 -10.21
C PRO A 187 -11.82 11.00 -9.77
N LEU A 188 -11.92 10.75 -8.46
CA LEU A 188 -12.13 9.40 -7.92
C LEU A 188 -13.40 8.74 -8.49
N LYS A 189 -14.47 9.52 -8.63
CA LYS A 189 -15.71 9.04 -9.23
C LYS A 189 -15.51 8.59 -10.67
N ASP A 190 -14.85 9.41 -11.49
CA ASP A 190 -14.55 9.08 -12.88
C ASP A 190 -13.69 7.83 -12.99
N LEU A 191 -12.68 7.71 -12.14
CA LEU A 191 -11.80 6.53 -12.08
C LEU A 191 -12.62 5.25 -11.84
N ILE A 192 -13.56 5.28 -10.90
CA ILE A 192 -14.40 4.12 -10.56
C ILE A 192 -15.45 3.85 -11.64
N GLU A 193 -16.14 4.89 -12.15
CA GLU A 193 -17.22 4.73 -13.12
C GLU A 193 -16.72 4.31 -14.51
N LYS A 194 -15.66 4.97 -15.02
CA LYS A 194 -15.13 4.70 -16.36
C LYS A 194 -14.42 3.35 -16.46
N HIS A 195 -13.60 3.00 -15.45
CA HIS A 195 -12.71 1.84 -15.55
C HIS A 195 -13.26 0.62 -14.84
N ALA A 196 -13.87 0.79 -13.67
CA ALA A 196 -14.38 -0.32 -12.88
C ALA A 196 -15.88 -0.57 -13.06
N GLY A 197 -16.53 0.11 -14.02
CA GLY A 197 -17.96 -0.07 -14.31
C GLY A 197 -18.88 0.42 -13.21
N GLY A 198 -18.38 1.29 -12.32
CA GLY A 198 -19.12 1.89 -11.21
C GLY A 198 -19.22 1.00 -9.97
N VAL A 199 -19.82 1.56 -8.93
CA VAL A 199 -20.11 0.89 -7.66
C VAL A 199 -21.25 -0.11 -7.83
N VAL A 200 -21.13 -1.29 -7.22
CA VAL A 200 -22.22 -2.28 -7.19
C VAL A 200 -23.47 -1.65 -6.54
N GLY A 201 -24.55 -1.58 -7.30
CA GLY A 201 -25.79 -0.91 -6.90
C GLY A 201 -25.81 0.60 -7.16
N GLY A 202 -24.84 1.11 -7.94
CA GLY A 202 -24.75 2.52 -8.34
C GLY A 202 -24.03 3.41 -7.34
N TRP A 203 -23.66 4.63 -7.76
CA TRP A 203 -22.90 5.59 -6.96
C TRP A 203 -23.58 5.97 -5.64
N ASP A 204 -24.90 6.02 -5.60
CA ASP A 204 -25.64 6.32 -4.36
C ASP A 204 -25.54 5.21 -3.32
N ASN A 205 -25.18 4.01 -3.73
CA ASN A 205 -24.88 2.89 -2.83
C ASN A 205 -23.46 2.91 -2.25
N LEU A 206 -22.64 3.88 -2.62
CA LEU A 206 -21.31 4.05 -2.03
C LEU A 206 -21.41 4.40 -0.54
N LEU A 207 -20.63 3.72 0.30
CA LEU A 207 -20.44 4.04 1.71
C LEU A 207 -19.14 4.82 1.92
N ALA A 208 -18.03 4.23 1.53
CA ALA A 208 -16.70 4.78 1.74
C ALA A 208 -15.69 4.21 0.73
N VAL A 209 -14.55 4.88 0.61
CA VAL A 209 -13.40 4.41 -0.18
C VAL A 209 -12.13 4.50 0.66
N ILE A 210 -11.25 3.51 0.53
CA ILE A 210 -9.85 3.62 0.93
C ILE A 210 -9.06 3.91 -0.36
N PRO A 211 -8.55 5.15 -0.56
CA PRO A 211 -8.04 5.55 -1.88
C PRO A 211 -6.61 5.10 -2.19
N GLY A 212 -5.83 4.77 -1.16
CA GLY A 212 -4.39 4.52 -1.30
C GLY A 212 -3.87 3.21 -0.71
N GLY A 213 -4.76 2.23 -0.48
CA GLY A 213 -4.43 0.97 0.18
C GLY A 213 -4.61 1.02 1.69
N SER A 214 -4.34 -0.11 2.35
CA SER A 214 -4.65 -0.32 3.77
C SER A 214 -4.01 0.67 4.74
N SER A 215 -3.00 1.40 4.30
CA SER A 215 -2.20 2.31 5.13
C SER A 215 -2.71 3.75 5.18
N VAL A 216 -3.87 4.04 4.60
CA VAL A 216 -4.45 5.40 4.61
C VAL A 216 -5.84 5.40 5.22
N ARG A 217 -6.30 6.58 5.63
CA ARG A 217 -7.66 6.75 6.19
C ARG A 217 -8.70 6.53 5.11
N CYS A 218 -9.79 5.84 5.45
CA CYS A 218 -10.97 5.77 4.59
C CYS A 218 -11.67 7.15 4.54
N ILE A 219 -12.31 7.44 3.42
CA ILE A 219 -13.08 8.65 3.18
C ILE A 219 -14.54 8.28 2.87
N PRO A 220 -15.52 9.00 3.42
CA PRO A 220 -16.95 8.74 3.19
C PRO A 220 -17.39 9.22 1.81
N LYS A 221 -18.56 8.77 1.36
CA LYS A 221 -19.15 9.15 0.07
C LYS A 221 -19.15 10.65 -0.17
N SER A 222 -19.47 11.45 0.84
CA SER A 222 -19.53 12.92 0.73
C SER A 222 -18.21 13.58 0.32
N ILE A 223 -17.08 12.95 0.63
CA ILE A 223 -15.76 13.38 0.17
C ILE A 223 -15.45 12.79 -1.21
N CYS A 224 -15.91 11.56 -1.49
CA CYS A 224 -15.64 10.87 -2.74
C CYS A 224 -16.27 11.53 -3.96
N ASP A 225 -17.31 12.37 -3.78
CA ASP A 225 -18.01 12.99 -4.89
C ASP A 225 -17.13 13.96 -5.70
N ASP A 226 -16.18 14.66 -5.06
CA ASP A 226 -15.39 15.72 -5.70
C ASP A 226 -13.86 15.55 -5.56
N ILE A 227 -13.38 14.51 -4.87
CA ILE A 227 -11.96 14.32 -4.58
C ILE A 227 -11.18 13.89 -5.81
N LEU A 228 -9.99 14.46 -5.97
CA LEU A 228 -9.06 14.08 -7.02
C LEU A 228 -8.03 13.07 -6.50
N MET A 229 -7.61 12.17 -7.38
CA MET A 229 -6.65 11.12 -7.07
C MET A 229 -5.21 11.62 -7.28
N ASP A 230 -4.80 12.53 -6.39
CA ASP A 230 -3.45 13.06 -6.31
C ASP A 230 -3.00 13.22 -4.84
N PHE A 231 -1.71 13.53 -4.64
CA PHE A 231 -1.15 13.63 -3.30
C PHE A 231 -1.76 14.78 -2.49
N ASP A 232 -1.85 15.96 -3.08
CA ASP A 232 -2.28 17.17 -2.38
C ASP A 232 -3.76 17.12 -2.03
N SER A 233 -4.61 16.68 -2.98
CA SER A 233 -6.05 16.56 -2.77
C SER A 233 -6.38 15.56 -1.67
N LEU A 234 -5.79 14.36 -1.71
CA LEU A 234 -6.03 13.34 -0.68
C LEU A 234 -5.44 13.73 0.68
N MET A 235 -4.31 14.44 0.71
CA MET A 235 -3.73 14.97 1.95
C MET A 235 -4.64 16.04 2.58
N SER A 236 -5.31 16.87 1.78
CA SER A 236 -6.22 17.92 2.27
C SER A 236 -7.40 17.36 3.07
N VAL A 237 -7.82 16.12 2.76
CA VAL A 237 -8.87 15.38 3.49
C VAL A 237 -8.30 14.39 4.51
N LYS A 238 -7.03 14.56 4.89
CA LYS A 238 -6.31 13.73 5.87
C LYS A 238 -6.24 12.23 5.48
N SER A 239 -6.31 11.93 4.18
CA SER A 239 -6.07 10.61 3.62
C SER A 239 -4.76 10.62 2.82
N GLY A 240 -4.56 9.71 1.87
CA GLY A 240 -3.35 9.67 1.07
C GLY A 240 -3.49 8.80 -0.17
N LEU A 241 -2.68 9.11 -1.19
CA LEU A 241 -2.62 8.33 -2.43
C LEU A 241 -1.95 6.96 -2.23
N GLY A 242 -1.01 6.87 -1.29
CA GLY A 242 -0.33 5.62 -0.93
C GLY A 242 0.14 4.83 -2.14
N THR A 243 -0.35 3.60 -2.28
CA THR A 243 -0.06 2.71 -3.41
C THR A 243 -1.06 2.82 -4.55
N ALA A 244 -2.00 3.78 -4.51
CA ALA A 244 -3.11 3.91 -5.45
C ALA A 244 -4.01 2.65 -5.54
N ALA A 245 -4.04 1.86 -4.47
CA ALA A 245 -4.97 0.72 -4.34
C ALA A 245 -6.31 1.21 -3.79
N VAL A 246 -7.25 1.41 -4.68
CA VAL A 246 -8.58 1.95 -4.40
C VAL A 246 -9.51 0.81 -3.97
N ILE A 247 -9.97 0.85 -2.72
CA ILE A 247 -10.87 -0.16 -2.16
C ILE A 247 -12.24 0.48 -1.93
N VAL A 248 -13.21 0.06 -2.73
CA VAL A 248 -14.57 0.61 -2.72
C VAL A 248 -15.45 -0.22 -1.79
N MET A 249 -16.12 0.44 -0.87
CA MET A 249 -17.07 -0.16 0.08
C MET A 249 -18.47 0.42 -0.15
N ASN A 250 -19.44 -0.44 -0.43
CA ASN A 250 -20.82 -0.03 -0.55
C ASN A 250 -21.57 -0.09 0.81
N ARG A 251 -22.82 0.36 0.85
CA ARG A 251 -23.63 0.41 2.08
C ARG A 251 -23.92 -0.94 2.72
N GLN A 252 -23.64 -2.05 2.04
CA GLN A 252 -23.76 -3.41 2.61
C GLN A 252 -22.48 -3.82 3.38
N THR A 253 -21.42 -3.03 3.30
CA THR A 253 -20.17 -3.30 4.01
C THR A 253 -20.32 -3.02 5.49
N ASP A 254 -19.98 -3.98 6.33
CA ASP A 254 -19.69 -3.73 7.73
C ASP A 254 -18.32 -3.04 7.84
N ILE A 255 -18.33 -1.71 7.92
CA ILE A 255 -17.08 -0.91 7.91
C ILE A 255 -16.25 -1.17 9.17
N ILE A 256 -16.87 -1.43 10.32
CA ILE A 256 -16.16 -1.72 11.57
C ILE A 256 -15.37 -3.02 11.42
N LYS A 257 -16.02 -4.05 10.86
CA LYS A 257 -15.37 -5.34 10.58
C LYS A 257 -14.27 -5.21 9.53
N ALA A 258 -14.47 -4.39 8.51
CA ALA A 258 -13.46 -4.13 7.48
C ALA A 258 -12.19 -3.50 8.09
N ILE A 259 -12.33 -2.48 8.94
CA ILE A 259 -11.19 -1.84 9.60
C ILE A 259 -10.56 -2.75 10.66
N ALA A 260 -11.35 -3.53 11.40
CA ALA A 260 -10.83 -4.55 12.33
C ALA A 260 -9.93 -5.57 11.60
N ARG A 261 -10.29 -5.95 10.38
CA ARG A 261 -9.46 -6.84 9.54
C ARG A 261 -8.12 -6.21 9.19
N LEU A 262 -8.07 -4.90 8.95
CA LEU A 262 -6.81 -4.17 8.74
C LEU A 262 -5.98 -4.14 10.02
N SER A 263 -6.59 -3.91 11.16
CA SER A 263 -5.91 -3.94 12.46
C SER A 263 -5.26 -5.31 12.73
N TYR A 264 -5.96 -6.40 12.40
CA TYR A 264 -5.39 -7.75 12.47
C TYR A 264 -4.18 -7.91 11.54
N PHE A 265 -4.27 -7.39 10.31
CA PHE A 265 -3.16 -7.42 9.36
C PHE A 265 -1.92 -6.73 9.91
N TYR A 266 -2.04 -5.52 10.43
CA TYR A 266 -0.89 -4.78 10.98
C TYR A 266 -0.33 -5.43 12.25
N LYS A 267 -1.17 -6.00 13.09
CA LYS A 267 -0.72 -6.80 14.23
C LYS A 267 0.12 -7.99 13.79
N HIS A 268 -0.30 -8.67 12.71
CA HIS A 268 0.41 -9.84 12.18
C HIS A 268 1.73 -9.46 11.50
N GLU A 269 1.76 -8.34 10.76
CA GLU A 269 2.92 -7.91 9.97
C GLU A 269 3.91 -7.02 10.75
N SER A 270 3.62 -6.66 11.98
CA SER A 270 4.56 -5.96 12.85
C SER A 270 5.82 -6.82 13.05
N CYS A 271 7.00 -6.24 12.77
CA CYS A 271 8.28 -6.94 12.98
C CYS A 271 8.65 -7.13 14.45
N GLY A 272 7.92 -6.46 15.36
CA GLY A 272 8.11 -6.56 16.80
C GLY A 272 9.29 -5.77 17.36
N GLN A 273 9.96 -4.92 16.58
CA GLN A 273 11.16 -4.21 17.00
C GLN A 273 10.86 -3.11 18.02
N CYS A 274 9.98 -2.16 17.70
CA CYS A 274 9.68 -1.02 18.59
C CYS A 274 8.40 -1.25 19.39
N THR A 275 8.46 -0.89 20.68
CA THR A 275 7.39 -1.14 21.66
C THR A 275 6.03 -0.57 21.25
N PRO A 276 5.89 0.69 20.77
CA PRO A 276 4.58 1.22 20.41
C PRO A 276 3.86 0.41 19.33
N CYS A 277 4.60 -0.08 18.32
CA CYS A 277 4.06 -0.93 17.26
C CYS A 277 3.80 -2.36 17.78
N ARG A 278 4.80 -2.99 18.41
CA ARG A 278 4.73 -4.39 18.87
C ARG A 278 3.53 -4.64 19.80
N GLU A 279 3.34 -3.76 20.79
CA GLU A 279 2.27 -3.91 21.78
C GLU A 279 0.99 -3.21 21.31
N GLY A 280 1.11 -2.00 20.76
CA GLY A 280 -0.03 -1.17 20.40
C GLY A 280 -0.89 -1.75 19.29
N THR A 281 -0.30 -2.37 18.25
CA THR A 281 -1.08 -2.99 17.17
C THR A 281 -1.93 -4.16 17.68
N GLY A 282 -1.39 -4.95 18.60
CA GLY A 282 -2.12 -6.05 19.24
C GLY A 282 -3.25 -5.55 20.15
N TRP A 283 -3.02 -4.43 20.85
CA TRP A 283 -4.03 -3.81 21.70
C TRP A 283 -5.16 -3.20 20.83
N MET A 284 -4.83 -2.42 19.82
CA MET A 284 -5.80 -1.85 18.88
C MET A 284 -6.68 -2.95 18.26
N TRP A 285 -6.09 -4.03 17.77
CA TRP A 285 -6.84 -5.14 17.20
C TRP A 285 -7.84 -5.75 18.19
N ARG A 286 -7.44 -6.03 19.44
CA ARG A 286 -8.35 -6.59 20.45
C ARG A 286 -9.53 -5.66 20.77
N VAL A 287 -9.31 -4.37 20.83
CA VAL A 287 -10.41 -3.40 21.02
C VAL A 287 -11.30 -3.38 19.77
N MET A 288 -10.74 -3.37 18.57
CA MET A 288 -11.52 -3.45 17.33
C MET A 288 -12.40 -4.70 17.25
N GLU A 289 -11.92 -5.88 17.71
CA GLU A 289 -12.74 -7.10 17.77
C GLU A 289 -13.91 -6.94 18.76
N ARG A 290 -13.70 -6.29 19.89
CA ARG A 290 -14.77 -5.96 20.84
C ARG A 290 -15.80 -4.98 20.26
N LEU A 291 -15.35 -4.00 19.47
CA LEU A 291 -16.22 -3.09 18.72
C LEU A 291 -17.04 -3.85 17.66
N VAL A 292 -16.43 -4.79 16.95
CA VAL A 292 -17.14 -5.64 15.97
C VAL A 292 -18.25 -6.45 16.64
N SER A 293 -17.99 -7.04 17.80
CA SER A 293 -18.96 -7.82 18.56
C SER A 293 -19.96 -6.98 19.35
N GLY A 294 -19.70 -5.66 19.50
CA GLY A 294 -20.49 -4.73 20.33
C GLY A 294 -20.24 -4.93 21.85
N GLU A 295 -19.18 -5.65 22.23
CA GLU A 295 -18.83 -5.92 23.64
C GLU A 295 -17.98 -4.83 24.30
N ALA A 296 -17.54 -3.84 23.52
CA ALA A 296 -16.79 -2.71 24.03
C ALA A 296 -17.70 -1.74 24.82
N GLU A 297 -17.05 -0.93 25.65
CA GLU A 297 -17.67 0.23 26.29
C GLU A 297 -17.48 1.48 25.42
N ILE A 298 -18.36 2.49 25.57
CA ILE A 298 -18.28 3.74 24.80
C ILE A 298 -16.94 4.43 25.04
N GLU A 299 -16.43 4.40 26.27
CA GLU A 299 -15.16 5.01 26.70
C GLU A 299 -13.96 4.34 26.03
N GLU A 300 -14.08 3.08 25.58
CA GLU A 300 -13.01 2.39 24.85
C GLU A 300 -12.78 2.98 23.46
N ILE A 301 -13.77 3.65 22.87
CA ILE A 301 -13.62 4.38 21.60
C ILE A 301 -12.60 5.51 21.76
N ASP A 302 -12.74 6.32 22.81
CA ASP A 302 -11.82 7.42 23.09
C ASP A 302 -10.44 6.91 23.52
N ALA A 303 -10.38 5.81 24.27
CA ALA A 303 -9.13 5.15 24.63
C ALA A 303 -8.41 4.64 23.36
N LEU A 304 -9.14 4.02 22.43
CA LEU A 304 -8.60 3.53 21.16
C LEU A 304 -8.04 4.69 20.33
N GLU A 305 -8.78 5.80 20.20
CA GLU A 305 -8.29 6.99 19.51
C GLU A 305 -7.00 7.56 20.12
N LYS A 306 -6.92 7.64 21.46
CA LYS A 306 -5.71 8.08 22.16
C LYS A 306 -4.52 7.16 21.88
N VAL A 307 -4.73 5.84 21.88
CA VAL A 307 -3.67 4.86 21.60
C VAL A 307 -3.17 4.99 20.17
N THR A 308 -4.05 5.20 19.18
CA THR A 308 -3.60 5.44 17.80
C THR A 308 -2.60 6.62 17.72
N LYS A 309 -2.85 7.70 18.49
CA LYS A 309 -1.99 8.89 18.54
C LYS A 309 -0.68 8.65 19.30
N GLN A 310 -0.62 7.64 20.17
CA GLN A 310 0.63 7.23 20.86
C GLN A 310 1.48 6.27 19.99
N ILE A 311 0.92 5.74 18.93
CA ILE A 311 1.65 4.90 17.96
C ILE A 311 2.10 5.72 16.77
N GLU A 312 1.22 6.54 16.21
CA GLU A 312 1.52 7.46 15.10
C GLU A 312 2.69 8.40 15.48
N GLY A 313 3.72 8.43 14.64
CA GLY A 313 4.92 9.24 14.84
C GLY A 313 5.88 8.76 15.95
N HIS A 314 5.58 7.64 16.62
CA HIS A 314 6.39 7.13 17.75
C HIS A 314 7.05 5.78 17.46
N THR A 315 7.11 5.38 16.19
CA THR A 315 7.67 4.11 15.74
C THR A 315 8.89 4.31 14.84
N ILE A 316 9.74 3.29 14.73
CA ILE A 316 10.97 3.35 13.91
C ILE A 316 10.63 3.52 12.41
N CYS A 317 9.51 2.96 11.96
CA CYS A 317 9.07 3.03 10.57
C CYS A 317 7.57 3.37 10.48
N ALA A 318 7.11 3.73 9.30
CA ALA A 318 5.72 4.12 9.03
C ALA A 318 4.68 2.99 9.18
N LEU A 319 5.05 1.76 9.55
CA LEU A 319 4.07 0.70 9.82
C LEU A 319 3.17 1.05 11.00
N GLY A 320 3.69 1.75 12.00
CA GLY A 320 2.89 2.24 13.12
C GLY A 320 1.81 3.23 12.69
N ASP A 321 2.19 4.20 11.85
CA ASP A 321 1.26 5.17 11.27
C ASP A 321 0.21 4.47 10.41
N ALA A 322 0.65 3.55 9.57
CA ALA A 322 -0.21 2.73 8.72
C ALA A 322 -1.21 1.86 9.51
N ALA A 323 -0.86 1.44 10.72
CA ALA A 323 -1.75 0.69 11.60
C ALA A 323 -2.79 1.61 12.31
N ALA A 324 -2.40 2.84 12.60
CA ALA A 324 -3.24 3.82 13.30
C ALA A 324 -4.26 4.50 12.38
N TRP A 325 -3.87 4.87 11.17
CA TRP A 325 -4.68 5.69 10.27
C TRP A 325 -6.01 5.07 9.83
N PRO A 326 -6.15 3.77 9.54
CA PRO A 326 -7.45 3.18 9.23
C PRO A 326 -8.47 3.33 10.37
N ILE A 327 -8.01 3.13 11.61
CA ILE A 327 -8.86 3.31 12.80
C ILE A 327 -9.23 4.77 12.98
N GLN A 328 -8.29 5.69 12.83
CA GLN A 328 -8.58 7.13 12.90
C GLN A 328 -9.58 7.55 11.81
N GLY A 329 -9.50 6.99 10.60
CA GLY A 329 -10.47 7.22 9.53
C GLY A 329 -11.87 6.70 9.90
N LEU A 330 -11.96 5.50 10.47
CA LEU A 330 -13.21 4.94 10.97
C LEU A 330 -13.84 5.86 12.03
N LEU A 331 -13.08 6.24 13.05
CA LEU A 331 -13.57 7.05 14.16
C LEU A 331 -13.91 8.48 13.74
N ALA A 332 -13.21 9.04 12.75
CA ALA A 332 -13.51 10.38 12.24
C ALA A 332 -14.82 10.49 11.46
N HIS A 333 -15.23 9.41 10.77
CA HIS A 333 -16.35 9.47 9.83
C HIS A 333 -17.51 8.53 10.16
N PHE A 334 -17.31 7.52 11.01
CA PHE A 334 -18.28 6.46 11.30
C PHE A 334 -18.38 6.16 12.79
N ARG A 335 -18.05 7.14 13.64
CA ARG A 335 -18.12 6.99 15.09
C ARG A 335 -19.53 6.62 15.55
N ASP A 336 -20.54 7.25 15.01
CA ASP A 336 -21.94 6.99 15.37
C ASP A 336 -22.33 5.54 15.12
N GLU A 337 -21.90 4.95 13.99
CA GLU A 337 -22.12 3.52 13.70
C GLU A 337 -21.46 2.60 14.73
N VAL A 338 -20.27 2.99 15.23
CA VAL A 338 -19.55 2.23 16.26
C VAL A 338 -20.32 2.30 17.59
N GLU A 339 -20.76 3.49 18.00
CA GLU A 339 -21.54 3.69 19.22
C GLU A 339 -22.91 2.97 19.17
N ASP A 340 -23.59 3.04 18.03
CA ASP A 340 -24.89 2.40 17.85
C ASP A 340 -24.78 0.87 17.94
N ARG A 341 -23.69 0.29 17.46
CA ARG A 341 -23.43 -1.15 17.60
C ARG A 341 -23.33 -1.56 19.07
N ILE A 342 -22.60 -0.79 19.88
CA ILE A 342 -22.45 -1.04 21.32
C ILE A 342 -23.81 -0.90 22.01
N ARG A 343 -24.54 0.21 21.76
CA ARG A 343 -25.87 0.47 22.35
C ARG A 343 -26.89 -0.62 21.99
N SER A 344 -26.94 -1.02 20.73
CA SER A 344 -27.87 -2.05 20.23
C SER A 344 -27.64 -3.42 20.88
N ARG A 345 -26.40 -3.79 21.18
CA ARG A 345 -26.10 -5.02 21.91
C ARG A 345 -26.52 -4.92 23.38
N LYS A 346 -26.17 -3.82 24.04
CA LYS A 346 -26.57 -3.61 25.45
C LYS A 346 -28.09 -3.64 25.62
N GLY A 347 -28.84 -3.00 24.71
CA GLY A 347 -30.30 -3.05 24.70
C GLY A 347 -30.84 -4.48 24.62
N ARG A 348 -30.34 -5.29 23.68
CA ARG A 348 -30.75 -6.70 23.55
C ARG A 348 -30.42 -7.56 24.79
N LEU A 349 -29.28 -7.33 25.43
CA LEU A 349 -28.92 -8.05 26.66
C LEU A 349 -29.84 -7.67 27.81
N THR A 350 -30.20 -6.41 27.96
CA THR A 350 -31.15 -5.93 28.98
C THR A 350 -32.56 -6.52 28.78
N GLU A 351 -33.03 -6.59 27.53
CA GLU A 351 -34.30 -7.21 27.18
C GLU A 351 -34.33 -8.71 27.49
N LEU A 352 -33.24 -9.44 27.22
CA LEU A 352 -33.12 -10.86 27.54
C LEU A 352 -33.12 -11.10 29.04
N GLN A 353 -32.39 -10.31 29.83
CA GLN A 353 -32.37 -10.38 31.28
C GLN A 353 -33.70 -10.03 31.94
N ALA A 354 -34.51 -9.17 31.33
CA ALA A 354 -35.84 -8.82 31.81
C ALA A 354 -36.91 -9.89 31.47
N ALA A 355 -36.59 -10.77 30.53
CA ALA A 355 -37.49 -11.89 30.13
C ALA A 355 -37.22 -13.20 30.85
N GLU A 356 -36.13 -13.32 31.63
CA GLU A 356 -35.82 -14.36 32.58
C GLU A 356 -36.39 -14.05 33.98
#